data_7db2ddc3473c4ef96209430bdc69cfb2
#
_entry.id   7db2ddc3473c4ef96209430bdc69cfb2
#
_cell.length_a   1.000
_cell.length_b   1.000
_cell.length_c   1.000
_cell.angle_alpha   90.00
_cell.angle_beta   90.00
_cell.angle_gamma   90.00
#
_symmetry.space_group_name_H-M   'P 1'
#
loop_
_entity.id
_entity.type
_entity.pdbx_description
1 polymer ?
#
loop_
_entity_poly.entity_id
_entity_poly.type
_entity_poly.pdbx_seq_one_letter_code
_entity_poly.pdbx_strand_id
1 'polypeptide(L)'
;MTKKQREGQGAQQIGEIMGDLLAQAQIKAALPPPKRQTKKITPTGLILTERDQKLIEASAEIATTPPGGEDMAFTHAVLCQVGLPRAKVEGREFMRQSGAAWVNVQAGYLDEGHGPVLQPIPYGVMPRLGLAWVSTFAVRNKEREIPIGDSAAEFLRLMGMESDGRRYTTLRKQMHALAAARLQLGFKGRTYNGQPVQQFDAWVANKDTQQRALWPGVMLLSEDYYGSLIESAVPLDNRALHALKGSALALDVYAWLAHRLHRIEGRGVTLHWKSLREQFAQEYKGKDPDKD
;
A
#
# COMPACT_ATOMS: atom_id res chain seq x y z
N MET A 1 19.55 25.77 -20.21
CA MET A 1 19.48 24.29 -20.13
C MET A 1 18.38 23.82 -21.06
N THR A 2 18.72 22.99 -22.03
CA THR A 2 17.76 22.44 -22.99
C THR A 2 16.90 21.34 -22.35
N LYS A 3 15.68 21.12 -22.87
CA LYS A 3 14.74 20.09 -22.39
C LYS A 3 15.41 18.70 -22.27
N LYS A 4 16.27 18.37 -23.22
CA LYS A 4 17.09 17.13 -23.24
C LYS A 4 18.09 17.00 -22.07
N GLN A 5 18.61 18.13 -21.56
CA GLN A 5 19.54 18.12 -20.42
C GLN A 5 18.80 17.90 -19.08
N ARG A 6 17.55 18.38 -18.97
CA ARG A 6 16.70 18.13 -17.78
C ARG A 6 16.22 16.67 -17.75
N GLU A 7 15.84 16.10 -18.90
CA GLU A 7 15.44 14.69 -19.01
C GLU A 7 16.61 13.73 -18.68
N GLY A 8 17.84 14.05 -19.09
CA GLY A 8 19.01 13.26 -18.73
C GLY A 8 19.39 13.33 -17.25
N GLN A 9 19.26 14.50 -16.62
CA GLN A 9 19.52 14.65 -15.18
C GLN A 9 18.47 13.94 -14.33
N GLY A 10 17.18 13.98 -14.71
CA GLY A 10 16.13 13.27 -14.03
C GLY A 10 16.33 11.74 -14.08
N ALA A 11 16.68 11.20 -15.25
CA ALA A 11 16.95 9.77 -15.41
C ALA A 11 18.17 9.30 -14.59
N GLN A 12 19.21 10.13 -14.49
CA GLN A 12 20.39 9.82 -13.68
C GLN A 12 20.09 9.85 -12.18
N GLN A 13 19.31 10.83 -11.72
CA GLN A 13 18.88 10.96 -10.33
C GLN A 13 17.96 9.82 -9.91
N ILE A 14 17.03 9.39 -10.77
CA ILE A 14 16.18 8.21 -10.55
C ILE A 14 17.05 6.95 -10.47
N GLY A 15 18.05 6.80 -11.33
CA GLY A 15 18.99 5.67 -11.29
C GLY A 15 19.79 5.59 -9.99
N GLU A 16 20.23 6.72 -9.45
CA GLU A 16 20.97 6.79 -8.18
C GLU A 16 20.06 6.45 -6.99
N ILE A 17 18.83 7.00 -6.93
CA ILE A 17 17.84 6.70 -5.89
C ILE A 17 17.46 5.21 -5.94
N MET A 18 17.24 4.66 -7.13
CA MET A 18 16.95 3.23 -7.32
C MET A 18 18.10 2.35 -6.84
N GLY A 19 19.35 2.73 -7.16
CA GLY A 19 20.56 2.02 -6.73
C GLY A 19 20.66 1.98 -5.20
N ASP A 20 20.40 3.09 -4.54
CA ASP A 20 20.46 3.20 -3.09
C ASP A 20 19.35 2.40 -2.40
N LEU A 21 18.12 2.47 -2.91
CA LEU A 21 16.99 1.66 -2.42
C LEU A 21 17.21 0.16 -2.62
N LEU A 22 17.79 -0.24 -3.75
CA LEU A 22 18.13 -1.65 -4.00
C LEU A 22 19.27 -2.13 -3.11
N ALA A 23 20.27 -1.30 -2.86
CA ALA A 23 21.36 -1.61 -1.94
C ALA A 23 20.84 -1.80 -0.51
N GLN A 24 19.96 -0.93 -0.03
CA GLN A 24 19.33 -1.06 1.28
C GLN A 24 18.43 -2.30 1.37
N ALA A 25 17.66 -2.60 0.30
CA ALA A 25 16.85 -3.81 0.23
C ALA A 25 17.70 -5.09 0.22
N GLN A 26 18.85 -5.08 -0.46
CA GLN A 26 19.79 -6.19 -0.48
C GLN A 26 20.47 -6.42 0.88
N ILE A 27 20.84 -5.34 1.60
CA ILE A 27 21.38 -5.41 2.96
C ILE A 27 20.34 -6.03 3.91
N LYS A 28 19.07 -5.61 3.83
CA LYS A 28 17.98 -6.23 4.60
C LYS A 28 17.72 -7.70 4.22
N ALA A 29 17.85 -8.07 2.95
CA ALA A 29 17.64 -9.43 2.48
C ALA A 29 18.83 -10.38 2.80
N ALA A 30 20.04 -9.83 3.00
CA ALA A 30 21.24 -10.60 3.33
C ALA A 30 21.33 -10.98 4.81
N LEU A 31 20.44 -10.48 5.67
CA LEU A 31 20.34 -10.97 7.04
C LEU A 31 19.86 -12.43 7.04
N PRO A 32 20.54 -13.34 7.75
CA PRO A 32 20.14 -14.74 7.77
C PRO A 32 18.70 -14.87 8.29
N PRO A 33 17.89 -15.76 7.69
CA PRO A 33 16.52 -15.96 8.14
C PRO A 33 16.51 -16.31 9.62
N PRO A 34 15.60 -15.73 10.42
CA PRO A 34 15.52 -16.01 11.84
C PRO A 34 15.33 -17.52 12.04
N LYS A 35 16.15 -18.13 12.89
CA LYS A 35 16.05 -19.55 13.24
C LYS A 35 14.62 -19.82 13.73
N ARG A 36 14.02 -20.92 13.22
CA ARG A 36 12.70 -21.42 13.62
C ARG A 36 12.59 -21.44 15.14
N GLN A 37 11.86 -20.49 15.70
CA GLN A 37 11.73 -20.34 17.15
C GLN A 37 10.67 -21.32 17.67
N THR A 38 11.04 -22.07 18.71
CA THR A 38 10.13 -22.90 19.50
C THR A 38 9.07 -22.05 20.18
N LYS A 39 7.82 -22.54 20.25
CA LYS A 39 6.71 -21.89 20.93
C LYS A 39 7.12 -21.48 22.35
N LYS A 40 7.20 -20.18 22.64
CA LYS A 40 7.42 -19.68 23.97
C LYS A 40 6.08 -19.65 24.72
N ILE A 41 6.01 -20.33 25.86
CA ILE A 41 4.88 -20.27 26.78
C ILE A 41 5.07 -19.03 27.66
N THR A 42 4.09 -18.14 27.70
CA THR A 42 4.10 -16.99 28.62
C THR A 42 3.82 -17.44 30.06
N PRO A 43 4.17 -16.64 31.08
CA PRO A 43 3.83 -16.93 32.49
C PRO A 43 2.32 -17.11 32.74
N THR A 44 1.48 -16.60 31.86
CA THR A 44 0.00 -16.75 31.90
C THR A 44 -0.51 -17.99 31.16
N GLY A 45 0.35 -18.88 30.66
CA GLY A 45 -0.05 -20.08 29.93
C GLY A 45 -0.54 -19.84 28.50
N LEU A 46 -0.52 -18.63 28.00
CA LEU A 46 -0.89 -18.28 26.62
C LEU A 46 0.15 -18.80 25.63
N ILE A 47 -0.29 -19.58 24.66
CA ILE A 47 0.55 -20.03 23.55
C ILE A 47 0.55 -18.95 22.48
N LEU A 48 1.65 -18.20 22.37
CA LEU A 48 1.83 -17.20 21.31
C LEU A 48 2.25 -17.86 20.00
N THR A 49 1.60 -17.46 18.92
CA THR A 49 2.05 -17.81 17.57
C THR A 49 3.28 -16.96 17.18
N GLU A 50 4.04 -17.38 16.17
CA GLU A 50 5.14 -16.55 15.62
C GLU A 50 4.65 -15.16 15.17
N ARG A 51 3.43 -15.07 14.69
CA ARG A 51 2.80 -13.79 14.32
C ARG A 51 2.56 -12.92 15.54
N ASP A 52 2.05 -13.48 16.63
CA ASP A 52 1.79 -12.72 17.85
C ASP A 52 3.10 -12.18 18.45
N GLN A 53 4.17 -12.99 18.41
CA GLN A 53 5.49 -12.58 18.88
C GLN A 53 6.04 -11.40 18.05
N LYS A 54 5.96 -11.49 16.72
CA LYS A 54 6.38 -10.38 15.82
C LYS A 54 5.57 -9.10 16.05
N LEU A 55 4.27 -9.23 16.32
CA LEU A 55 3.41 -8.08 16.63
C LEU A 55 3.79 -7.44 17.96
N ILE A 56 4.09 -8.23 18.98
CA ILE A 56 4.53 -7.75 20.29
C ILE A 56 5.90 -7.06 20.17
N GLU A 57 6.86 -7.67 19.46
CA GLU A 57 8.19 -7.11 19.24
C GLU A 57 8.10 -5.77 18.49
N ALA A 58 7.36 -5.71 17.38
CA ALA A 58 7.13 -4.48 16.62
C ALA A 58 6.42 -3.40 17.46
N SER A 59 5.43 -3.79 18.26
CA SER A 59 4.73 -2.87 19.17
C SER A 59 5.66 -2.28 20.23
N ALA A 60 6.53 -3.10 20.82
CA ALA A 60 7.53 -2.65 21.80
C ALA A 60 8.55 -1.69 21.17
N GLU A 61 9.04 -2.01 19.98
CA GLU A 61 9.96 -1.15 19.22
C GLU A 61 9.33 0.21 18.91
N ILE A 62 8.11 0.21 18.37
CA ILE A 62 7.38 1.43 18.04
C ILE A 62 7.10 2.30 19.28
N ALA A 63 6.75 1.66 20.41
CA ALA A 63 6.44 2.36 21.65
C ALA A 63 7.69 3.01 22.30
N THR A 64 8.88 2.43 22.09
CA THR A 64 10.13 2.88 22.72
C THR A 64 10.97 3.77 21.83
N THR A 65 10.80 3.68 20.51
CA THR A 65 11.61 4.39 19.54
C THR A 65 10.73 5.21 18.60
N PRO A 66 10.77 6.56 18.68
CA PRO A 66 10.06 7.39 17.72
C PRO A 66 10.44 7.04 16.27
N PRO A 67 9.51 7.12 15.30
CA PRO A 67 9.81 6.81 13.92
C PRO A 67 10.87 7.77 13.37
N GLY A 68 11.96 7.24 12.83
CA GLY A 68 12.95 8.00 12.06
C GLY A 68 12.43 8.34 10.66
N GLY A 69 13.21 9.10 9.89
CA GLY A 69 12.82 9.49 8.53
C GLY A 69 12.47 8.29 7.64
N GLU A 70 13.24 7.19 7.74
CA GLU A 70 13.01 5.97 6.97
C GLU A 70 11.79 5.17 7.44
N ASP A 71 11.40 5.33 8.71
CA ASP A 71 10.23 4.65 9.28
C ASP A 71 8.91 5.36 8.94
N MET A 72 8.95 6.59 8.45
CA MET A 72 7.75 7.32 8.07
C MET A 72 7.24 6.83 6.72
N ALA A 73 6.01 6.40 6.66
CA ALA A 73 5.25 6.14 5.45
C ALA A 73 4.10 7.13 5.32
N PHE A 74 3.51 7.24 4.12
CA PHE A 74 2.40 8.15 3.88
C PHE A 74 1.29 7.47 3.07
N THR A 75 0.05 7.89 3.33
CA THR A 75 -1.11 7.47 2.55
C THR A 75 -2.13 8.59 2.44
N HIS A 76 -3.08 8.46 1.52
CA HIS A 76 -4.13 9.46 1.30
C HIS A 76 -5.18 9.43 2.42
N ALA A 77 -5.55 10.58 2.98
CA ALA A 77 -6.48 10.69 4.12
C ALA A 77 -7.85 10.05 3.90
N VAL A 78 -8.40 10.09 2.69
CA VAL A 78 -9.68 9.42 2.41
C VAL A 78 -9.53 7.90 2.50
N LEU A 79 -8.40 7.35 2.04
CA LEU A 79 -8.14 5.90 2.13
C LEU A 79 -7.91 5.41 3.57
N CYS A 80 -7.54 6.30 4.49
CA CYS A 80 -7.54 5.99 5.92
C CYS A 80 -8.96 5.83 6.49
N GLN A 81 -9.94 6.52 5.92
CA GLN A 81 -11.32 6.51 6.40
C GLN A 81 -12.15 5.41 5.73
N VAL A 82 -11.91 5.18 4.43
CA VAL A 82 -12.61 4.17 3.63
C VAL A 82 -11.59 3.38 2.83
N GLY A 83 -11.24 2.21 3.29
CA GLY A 83 -10.24 1.36 2.61
C GLY A 83 -10.76 0.74 1.31
N LEU A 84 -9.84 0.26 0.48
CA LEU A 84 -10.12 -0.58 -0.68
C LEU A 84 -10.88 -1.87 -0.28
N PRO A 85 -11.40 -2.68 -1.22
CA PRO A 85 -11.94 -4.00 -0.91
C PRO A 85 -10.90 -4.88 -0.20
N ARG A 86 -11.33 -5.67 0.77
CA ARG A 86 -10.44 -6.62 1.48
C ARG A 86 -10.41 -7.98 0.82
N ALA A 87 -11.51 -8.38 0.20
CA ALA A 87 -11.65 -9.59 -0.56
C ALA A 87 -11.90 -9.28 -2.04
N LYS A 88 -11.80 -10.31 -2.88
CA LYS A 88 -12.16 -10.20 -4.30
C LYS A 88 -13.62 -9.75 -4.43
N VAL A 89 -13.84 -8.75 -5.26
CA VAL A 89 -15.16 -8.22 -5.59
C VAL A 89 -15.59 -8.81 -6.93
N GLU A 90 -16.81 -9.27 -6.99
CA GLU A 90 -17.44 -9.63 -8.25
C GLU A 90 -17.99 -8.37 -8.94
N GLY A 91 -17.84 -8.29 -10.24
CA GLY A 91 -18.26 -7.13 -11.03
C GLY A 91 -17.13 -6.14 -11.30
N ARG A 92 -17.51 -4.94 -11.74
CA ARG A 92 -16.58 -3.92 -12.25
C ARG A 92 -16.52 -2.67 -11.40
N GLU A 93 -17.25 -2.63 -10.31
CA GLU A 93 -17.39 -1.47 -9.44
C GLU A 93 -17.45 -1.90 -7.98
N PHE A 94 -16.84 -1.11 -7.11
CA PHE A 94 -16.92 -1.24 -5.67
C PHE A 94 -17.14 0.13 -5.04
N MET A 95 -18.17 0.25 -4.21
CA MET A 95 -18.48 1.45 -3.46
C MET A 95 -18.41 1.16 -1.98
N ARG A 96 -17.76 2.03 -1.23
CA ARG A 96 -17.78 2.05 0.23
C ARG A 96 -17.93 3.47 0.74
N GLN A 97 -18.77 3.62 1.77
CA GLN A 97 -18.95 4.88 2.48
C GLN A 97 -18.79 4.67 3.97
N SER A 98 -18.17 5.64 4.63
CA SER A 98 -18.06 5.70 6.10
C SER A 98 -18.18 7.15 6.55
N GLY A 99 -19.30 7.49 7.19
CA GLY A 99 -19.62 8.85 7.52
C GLY A 99 -19.64 9.76 6.29
N ALA A 100 -18.84 10.83 6.30
CA ALA A 100 -18.72 11.77 5.19
C ALA A 100 -17.69 11.35 4.12
N ALA A 101 -16.90 10.31 4.38
CA ALA A 101 -15.91 9.80 3.43
C ALA A 101 -16.49 8.64 2.60
N TRP A 102 -16.15 8.60 1.32
CA TRP A 102 -16.53 7.50 0.44
C TRP A 102 -15.48 7.25 -0.63
N VAL A 103 -15.43 6.02 -1.10
CA VAL A 103 -14.59 5.60 -2.22
C VAL A 103 -15.43 4.81 -3.21
N ASN A 104 -15.26 5.11 -4.49
CA ASN A 104 -15.72 4.29 -5.60
C ASN A 104 -14.49 3.82 -6.37
N VAL A 105 -14.38 2.52 -6.63
CA VAL A 105 -13.30 1.90 -7.40
C VAL A 105 -13.92 1.20 -8.59
N GLN A 106 -13.52 1.61 -9.79
CA GLN A 106 -13.96 0.99 -11.03
C GLN A 106 -12.79 0.26 -11.70
N ALA A 107 -13.08 -0.94 -12.20
CA ALA A 107 -12.13 -1.75 -12.96
C ALA A 107 -11.89 -1.14 -14.35
N GLY A 108 -10.63 -1.08 -14.75
CA GLY A 108 -10.20 -0.57 -16.05
C GLY A 108 -9.46 -1.61 -16.89
N TYR A 109 -8.94 -1.17 -18.03
CA TYR A 109 -8.12 -1.98 -18.91
C TYR A 109 -6.64 -1.59 -18.75
N LEU A 110 -5.76 -2.58 -18.86
CA LEU A 110 -4.31 -2.42 -18.92
C LEU A 110 -3.77 -3.23 -20.10
N ASP A 111 -2.83 -2.68 -20.84
CA ASP A 111 -2.07 -3.45 -21.83
C ASP A 111 -0.98 -4.24 -21.11
N GLU A 112 -1.04 -5.56 -21.19
CA GLU A 112 -0.05 -6.48 -20.63
C GLU A 112 0.98 -6.94 -21.68
N GLY A 113 1.13 -6.19 -22.78
CA GLY A 113 2.05 -6.49 -23.88
C GLY A 113 1.43 -7.26 -25.05
N HIS A 114 0.14 -7.60 -24.93
CA HIS A 114 -0.62 -8.35 -25.95
C HIS A 114 -1.99 -7.73 -26.24
N GLY A 115 -2.15 -6.45 -25.91
CA GLY A 115 -3.39 -5.70 -26.05
C GLY A 115 -4.13 -5.49 -24.72
N PRO A 116 -5.26 -4.77 -24.76
CA PRO A 116 -5.97 -4.35 -23.55
C PRO A 116 -6.67 -5.53 -22.86
N VAL A 117 -6.30 -5.76 -21.58
CA VAL A 117 -6.89 -6.78 -20.71
C VAL A 117 -7.68 -6.08 -19.60
N LEU A 118 -8.94 -6.48 -19.42
CA LEU A 118 -9.76 -6.00 -18.31
C LEU A 118 -9.19 -6.52 -17.00
N GLN A 119 -8.81 -5.59 -16.11
CA GLN A 119 -8.29 -5.91 -14.81
C GLN A 119 -9.41 -6.08 -13.77
N PRO A 120 -9.22 -6.88 -12.71
CA PRO A 120 -10.16 -6.91 -11.59
C PRO A 120 -10.09 -5.62 -10.77
N ILE A 121 -11.05 -5.43 -9.88
CA ILE A 121 -10.93 -4.40 -8.83
C ILE A 121 -9.78 -4.76 -7.89
N PRO A 122 -8.86 -3.83 -7.54
CA PRO A 122 -7.77 -4.10 -6.62
C PRO A 122 -8.30 -4.41 -5.22
N TYR A 123 -7.78 -5.47 -4.58
CA TYR A 123 -8.23 -5.91 -3.26
C TYR A 123 -7.11 -6.51 -2.42
N GLY A 124 -7.37 -6.61 -1.11
CA GLY A 124 -6.48 -7.26 -0.17
C GLY A 124 -5.32 -6.38 0.30
N VAL A 125 -4.25 -7.01 0.76
CA VAL A 125 -3.10 -6.38 1.40
C VAL A 125 -2.20 -5.66 0.39
N MET A 126 -1.91 -6.30 -0.76
CA MET A 126 -0.89 -5.82 -1.70
C MET A 126 -1.15 -4.43 -2.26
N PRO A 127 -2.37 -4.06 -2.72
CA PRO A 127 -2.58 -2.71 -3.21
C PRO A 127 -2.49 -1.65 -2.11
N ARG A 128 -2.76 -2.00 -0.84
CA ARG A 128 -2.59 -1.10 0.31
C ARG A 128 -1.13 -0.78 0.56
N LEU A 129 -0.30 -1.82 0.62
CA LEU A 129 1.14 -1.66 0.83
C LEU A 129 1.80 -0.99 -0.38
N GLY A 130 1.40 -1.35 -1.60
CA GLY A 130 1.88 -0.70 -2.82
C GLY A 130 1.53 0.80 -2.85
N LEU A 131 0.28 1.17 -2.53
CA LEU A 131 -0.12 2.57 -2.43
C LEU A 131 0.61 3.32 -1.31
N ALA A 132 0.80 2.71 -0.15
CA ALA A 132 1.56 3.33 0.93
C ALA A 132 3.01 3.58 0.51
N TRP A 133 3.65 2.61 -0.15
CA TRP A 133 5.01 2.78 -0.66
C TRP A 133 5.10 3.87 -1.73
N VAL A 134 4.22 3.82 -2.74
CA VAL A 134 4.13 4.81 -3.84
C VAL A 134 3.86 6.21 -3.29
N SER A 135 2.89 6.34 -2.38
CA SER A 135 2.58 7.62 -1.73
C SER A 135 3.75 8.15 -0.90
N THR A 136 4.48 7.26 -0.22
CA THR A 136 5.65 7.62 0.58
C THR A 136 6.75 8.17 -0.32
N PHE A 137 7.04 7.49 -1.42
CA PHE A 137 8.03 7.97 -2.39
C PHE A 137 7.63 9.35 -2.93
N ALA A 138 6.39 9.49 -3.38
CA ALA A 138 5.86 10.73 -3.95
C ALA A 138 5.94 11.92 -2.97
N VAL A 139 5.57 11.70 -1.71
CA VAL A 139 5.58 12.75 -0.66
C VAL A 139 7.01 13.13 -0.28
N ARG A 140 7.92 12.16 -0.12
CA ARG A 140 9.31 12.41 0.29
C ARG A 140 10.12 13.11 -0.78
N ASN A 141 10.03 12.61 -2.01
CA ASN A 141 10.85 13.11 -3.12
C ASN A 141 10.20 14.30 -3.84
N LYS A 142 8.93 14.59 -3.55
CA LYS A 142 8.11 15.59 -4.24
C LYS A 142 8.03 15.32 -5.75
N GLU A 143 7.99 14.05 -6.10
CA GLU A 143 7.95 13.56 -7.47
C GLU A 143 6.75 12.64 -7.66
N ARG A 144 6.16 12.68 -8.84
CA ARG A 144 5.04 11.81 -9.22
C ARG A 144 5.45 10.67 -10.15
N GLU A 145 6.70 10.70 -10.62
CA GLU A 145 7.33 9.63 -11.37
C GLU A 145 8.08 8.72 -10.39
N ILE A 146 7.59 7.50 -10.23
CA ILE A 146 7.98 6.61 -9.14
C ILE A 146 8.62 5.35 -9.71
N PRO A 147 9.88 5.08 -9.36
CA PRO A 147 10.55 3.86 -9.78
C PRO A 147 9.93 2.65 -9.06
N ILE A 148 9.39 1.71 -9.83
CA ILE A 148 8.79 0.48 -9.30
C ILE A 148 9.61 -0.78 -9.63
N GLY A 149 10.76 -0.60 -10.29
CA GLY A 149 11.62 -1.70 -10.74
C GLY A 149 11.10 -2.42 -11.98
N ASP A 150 11.98 -3.19 -12.59
CA ASP A 150 11.72 -3.89 -13.85
C ASP A 150 10.85 -5.14 -13.68
N SER A 151 10.50 -5.49 -12.46
CA SER A 151 9.68 -6.66 -12.14
C SER A 151 8.94 -6.54 -10.82
N ALA A 152 7.84 -7.29 -10.69
CA ALA A 152 7.12 -7.39 -9.40
C ALA A 152 8.01 -7.96 -8.27
N ALA A 153 9.02 -8.78 -8.59
CA ALA A 153 9.97 -9.27 -7.61
C ALA A 153 10.88 -8.16 -7.08
N GLU A 154 11.29 -7.26 -7.95
CA GLU A 154 12.05 -6.09 -7.57
C GLU A 154 11.23 -5.12 -6.73
N PHE A 155 9.99 -4.86 -7.12
CA PHE A 155 9.09 -4.03 -6.33
C PHE A 155 8.79 -4.62 -4.95
N LEU A 156 8.66 -5.96 -4.81
CA LEU A 156 8.58 -6.61 -3.50
C LEU A 156 9.80 -6.30 -2.63
N ARG A 157 11.00 -6.34 -3.21
CA ARG A 157 12.24 -6.01 -2.50
C ARG A 157 12.29 -4.54 -2.07
N LEU A 158 11.88 -3.62 -2.96
CA LEU A 158 11.76 -2.18 -2.63
C LEU A 158 10.79 -1.94 -1.47
N MET A 159 9.70 -2.68 -1.40
CA MET A 159 8.78 -2.64 -0.27
C MET A 159 9.28 -3.38 0.99
N GLY A 160 10.51 -3.93 0.99
CA GLY A 160 11.06 -4.69 2.11
C GLY A 160 10.37 -6.04 2.35
N MET A 161 9.81 -6.65 1.30
CA MET A 161 9.12 -7.92 1.38
C MET A 161 9.94 -9.04 0.74
N GLU A 162 9.87 -10.24 1.34
CA GLU A 162 10.43 -11.44 0.72
C GLU A 162 9.68 -11.77 -0.57
N SER A 163 10.42 -12.11 -1.62
CA SER A 163 9.87 -12.55 -2.90
C SER A 163 9.74 -14.07 -2.92
N ASP A 164 8.52 -14.59 -2.83
CA ASP A 164 8.16 -15.95 -3.20
C ASP A 164 7.21 -15.92 -4.41
N GLY A 165 7.09 -17.04 -5.11
CA GLY A 165 6.29 -17.12 -6.35
C GLY A 165 4.82 -16.73 -6.15
N ARG A 166 4.25 -17.01 -4.97
CA ARG A 166 2.87 -16.66 -4.65
C ARG A 166 2.70 -15.16 -4.42
N ARG A 167 3.61 -14.55 -3.68
CA ARG A 167 3.62 -13.11 -3.43
C ARG A 167 3.86 -12.34 -4.72
N TYR A 168 4.82 -12.79 -5.53
CA TYR A 168 5.09 -12.23 -6.85
C TYR A 168 3.82 -12.18 -7.71
N THR A 169 3.14 -13.31 -7.90
CA THR A 169 1.91 -13.40 -8.71
C THR A 169 0.80 -12.52 -8.16
N THR A 170 0.64 -12.51 -6.83
CA THR A 170 -0.38 -11.69 -6.16
C THR A 170 -0.08 -10.20 -6.31
N LEU A 171 1.17 -9.78 -6.07
CA LEU A 171 1.56 -8.37 -6.23
C LEU A 171 1.36 -7.91 -7.67
N ARG A 172 1.91 -8.65 -8.65
CA ARG A 172 1.75 -8.31 -10.06
C ARG A 172 0.29 -8.08 -10.42
N LYS A 173 -0.58 -9.05 -10.10
CA LYS A 173 -2.01 -8.95 -10.36
C LYS A 173 -2.66 -7.73 -9.70
N GLN A 174 -2.33 -7.46 -8.44
CA GLN A 174 -2.94 -6.36 -7.70
C GLN A 174 -2.40 -4.99 -8.12
N MET A 175 -1.14 -4.89 -8.54
CA MET A 175 -0.58 -3.65 -9.08
C MET A 175 -1.12 -3.34 -10.48
N HIS A 176 -1.28 -4.36 -11.34
CA HIS A 176 -1.97 -4.20 -12.63
C HIS A 176 -3.41 -3.72 -12.42
N ALA A 177 -4.14 -4.34 -11.48
CA ALA A 177 -5.49 -3.92 -11.13
C ALA A 177 -5.55 -2.47 -10.62
N LEU A 178 -4.61 -2.08 -9.78
CA LEU A 178 -4.51 -0.72 -9.24
C LEU A 178 -4.17 0.31 -10.34
N ALA A 179 -3.22 -0.02 -11.21
CA ALA A 179 -2.82 0.85 -12.32
C ALA A 179 -3.95 1.10 -13.31
N ALA A 180 -4.81 0.08 -13.54
CA ALA A 180 -5.97 0.20 -14.42
C ALA A 180 -7.19 0.86 -13.75
N ALA A 181 -7.22 0.94 -12.41
CA ALA A 181 -8.41 1.37 -11.67
C ALA A 181 -8.68 2.87 -11.81
N ARG A 182 -9.97 3.22 -11.90
CA ARG A 182 -10.45 4.58 -11.67
C ARG A 182 -10.89 4.70 -10.22
N LEU A 183 -10.47 5.76 -9.55
CA LEU A 183 -10.86 6.07 -8.18
C LEU A 183 -11.66 7.36 -8.13
N GLN A 184 -12.76 7.30 -7.41
CA GLN A 184 -13.44 8.49 -6.92
C GLN A 184 -13.30 8.50 -5.41
N LEU A 185 -12.80 9.57 -4.86
CA LEU A 185 -12.62 9.77 -3.43
C LEU A 185 -13.42 10.99 -3.01
N GLY A 186 -14.32 10.83 -2.06
CA GLY A 186 -15.17 11.92 -1.62
C GLY A 186 -15.12 12.18 -0.12
N PHE A 187 -15.14 13.45 0.25
CA PHE A 187 -15.22 13.90 1.64
C PHE A 187 -15.90 15.25 1.75
N LYS A 188 -16.99 15.33 2.51
CA LYS A 188 -17.72 16.59 2.80
C LYS A 188 -17.98 17.47 1.57
N GLY A 189 -18.47 16.87 0.49
CA GLY A 189 -18.81 17.59 -0.74
C GLY A 189 -17.65 17.82 -1.71
N ARG A 190 -16.39 17.57 -1.32
CA ARG A 190 -15.24 17.56 -2.24
C ARG A 190 -15.07 16.16 -2.82
N THR A 191 -14.93 16.06 -4.11
CA THR A 191 -14.72 14.81 -4.84
C THR A 191 -13.48 14.93 -5.70
N TYR A 192 -12.54 13.98 -5.50
CA TYR A 192 -11.52 13.65 -6.48
C TYR A 192 -12.10 12.60 -7.43
N ASN A 193 -11.89 12.78 -8.72
CA ASN A 193 -12.44 11.90 -9.74
C ASN A 193 -11.40 11.66 -10.84
N GLY A 194 -10.76 10.50 -10.86
CA GLY A 194 -9.75 10.22 -11.86
C GLY A 194 -9.06 8.86 -11.70
N GLN A 195 -8.03 8.65 -12.51
CA GLN A 195 -7.11 7.52 -12.38
C GLN A 195 -5.93 7.97 -11.50
N PRO A 196 -5.59 7.25 -10.43
CA PRO A 196 -4.41 7.56 -9.63
C PRO A 196 -3.13 7.42 -10.42
N VAL A 197 -3.08 6.42 -11.30
CA VAL A 197 -1.93 6.09 -12.14
C VAL A 197 -2.19 6.57 -13.57
N GLN A 198 -1.40 7.51 -14.02
CA GLN A 198 -1.45 8.06 -15.37
C GLN A 198 -0.74 7.15 -16.37
N GLN A 199 0.41 6.59 -15.97
CA GLN A 199 1.20 5.66 -16.77
C GLN A 199 1.77 4.56 -15.87
N PHE A 200 1.77 3.36 -16.38
CA PHE A 200 2.33 2.19 -15.71
C PHE A 200 3.01 1.30 -16.74
N ASP A 201 4.31 1.13 -16.58
CA ASP A 201 5.05 0.20 -17.41
C ASP A 201 4.82 -1.20 -16.86
N ALA A 202 3.84 -1.89 -17.44
CA ALA A 202 3.44 -3.23 -17.02
C ALA A 202 4.65 -4.18 -17.05
N TRP A 203 4.84 -4.94 -15.97
CA TRP A 203 5.87 -5.98 -15.92
C TRP A 203 5.50 -7.12 -16.87
N VAL A 204 5.80 -6.93 -18.15
CA VAL A 204 5.53 -7.91 -19.19
C VAL A 204 6.46 -9.10 -18.98
N ALA A 205 5.89 -10.29 -18.88
CA ALA A 205 6.66 -11.52 -18.82
C ALA A 205 7.25 -11.81 -20.22
N ASN A 206 8.39 -11.21 -20.53
CA ASN A 206 9.16 -11.61 -21.70
C ASN A 206 9.71 -13.01 -21.46
N LYS A 207 9.26 -13.97 -22.26
CA LYS A 207 9.83 -15.32 -22.32
C LYS A 207 11.27 -15.30 -22.90
N ASP A 208 11.65 -14.19 -23.53
CA ASP A 208 12.97 -13.98 -24.09
C ASP A 208 13.83 -13.20 -23.09
N THR A 209 14.67 -13.92 -22.35
CA THR A 209 15.56 -13.41 -21.30
C THR A 209 16.66 -12.45 -21.81
N GLN A 210 16.71 -12.15 -23.10
CA GLN A 210 17.72 -11.25 -23.67
C GLN A 210 17.23 -9.83 -23.95
N GLN A 211 15.94 -9.55 -23.94
CA GLN A 211 15.44 -8.19 -24.00
C GLN A 211 15.15 -7.68 -22.59
N ARG A 212 16.09 -6.90 -22.03
CA ARG A 212 15.77 -5.99 -20.92
C ARG A 212 14.60 -5.11 -21.37
N ALA A 213 13.67 -4.87 -20.44
CA ALA A 213 12.63 -3.87 -20.67
C ALA A 213 13.30 -2.60 -21.22
N LEU A 214 12.82 -2.09 -22.34
CA LEU A 214 13.37 -0.89 -23.00
C LEU A 214 13.25 0.35 -22.13
N TRP A 215 12.43 0.28 -21.10
CA TRP A 215 12.13 1.36 -20.17
C TRP A 215 12.29 0.88 -18.72
N PRO A 216 12.90 1.68 -17.83
CA PRO A 216 12.91 1.38 -16.41
C PRO A 216 11.46 1.30 -15.92
N GLY A 217 11.16 0.32 -15.07
CA GLY A 217 9.81 0.14 -14.52
C GLY A 217 9.38 1.35 -13.69
N VAL A 218 8.54 2.18 -14.27
CA VAL A 218 8.09 3.44 -13.69
C VAL A 218 6.57 3.45 -13.58
N MET A 219 6.07 4.02 -12.47
CA MET A 219 4.68 4.39 -12.29
C MET A 219 4.58 5.91 -12.22
N LEU A 220 3.83 6.52 -13.13
CA LEU A 220 3.54 7.94 -13.10
C LEU A 220 2.17 8.18 -12.47
N LEU A 221 2.14 8.89 -11.34
CA LEU A 221 0.88 9.34 -10.75
C LEU A 221 0.24 10.46 -11.57
N SER A 222 -1.08 10.48 -11.66
CA SER A 222 -1.77 11.62 -12.25
C SER A 222 -1.55 12.88 -11.40
N GLU A 223 -1.55 14.02 -12.05
CA GLU A 223 -1.30 15.32 -11.39
C GLU A 223 -2.35 15.59 -10.30
N ASP A 224 -3.62 15.33 -10.62
CA ASP A 224 -4.72 15.54 -9.68
C ASP A 224 -4.62 14.64 -8.45
N TYR A 225 -4.27 13.35 -8.63
CA TYR A 225 -4.09 12.43 -7.50
C TYR A 225 -2.88 12.83 -6.66
N TYR A 226 -1.77 13.16 -7.30
CA TYR A 226 -0.57 13.62 -6.63
C TYR A 226 -0.83 14.91 -5.84
N GLY A 227 -1.46 15.92 -6.43
CA GLY A 227 -1.83 17.16 -5.75
C GLY A 227 -2.71 16.91 -4.52
N SER A 228 -3.76 16.09 -4.68
CA SER A 228 -4.65 15.70 -3.57
C SER A 228 -3.93 14.90 -2.49
N LEU A 229 -2.97 14.03 -2.86
CA LEU A 229 -2.14 13.29 -1.91
C LEU A 229 -1.25 14.23 -1.09
N ILE A 230 -0.55 15.16 -1.75
CA ILE A 230 0.33 16.12 -1.05
C ILE A 230 -0.46 16.97 -0.05
N GLU A 231 -1.66 17.42 -0.42
CA GLU A 231 -2.54 18.20 0.46
C GLU A 231 -3.08 17.40 1.65
N SER A 232 -3.24 16.08 1.50
CA SER A 232 -3.97 15.26 2.47
C SER A 232 -3.20 14.03 2.94
N ALA A 233 -1.87 14.01 2.80
CA ALA A 233 -1.05 12.89 3.24
C ALA A 233 -1.15 12.66 4.76
N VAL A 234 -1.39 11.42 5.13
CA VAL A 234 -1.39 10.97 6.54
C VAL A 234 -0.12 10.19 6.82
N PRO A 235 0.67 10.60 7.81
CA PRO A 235 1.86 9.86 8.20
C PRO A 235 1.50 8.55 8.90
N LEU A 236 2.21 7.49 8.54
CA LEU A 236 2.10 6.16 9.13
C LEU A 236 3.49 5.67 9.53
N ASP A 237 3.56 4.76 10.49
CA ASP A 237 4.81 4.06 10.82
C ASP A 237 4.96 2.82 9.91
N ASN A 238 6.02 2.80 9.11
CA ASN A 238 6.30 1.71 8.18
C ASN A 238 6.54 0.38 8.88
N ARG A 239 7.09 0.39 10.10
CA ARG A 239 7.27 -0.80 10.93
C ARG A 239 5.93 -1.44 11.27
N ALA A 240 4.91 -0.61 11.59
CA ALA A 240 3.55 -1.08 11.82
C ALA A 240 2.93 -1.65 10.54
N LEU A 241 3.10 -1.02 9.38
CA LEU A 241 2.63 -1.56 8.10
C LEU A 241 3.23 -2.94 7.84
N HIS A 242 4.53 -3.11 8.09
CA HIS A 242 5.22 -4.38 7.92
C HIS A 242 4.74 -5.45 8.91
N ALA A 243 4.52 -5.10 10.17
CA ALA A 243 3.99 -6.02 11.17
C ALA A 243 2.57 -6.48 10.84
N LEU A 244 1.74 -5.58 10.28
CA LEU A 244 0.34 -5.81 9.95
C LEU A 244 0.10 -6.37 8.54
N LYS A 245 1.14 -6.57 7.73
CA LYS A 245 1.05 -7.00 6.31
C LYS A 245 0.30 -8.33 6.05
N GLY A 246 -0.07 -9.06 7.09
CA GLY A 246 -0.86 -10.29 6.99
C GLY A 246 -2.37 -10.08 6.98
N SER A 247 -2.88 -8.85 7.20
CA SER A 247 -4.31 -8.58 7.33
C SER A 247 -4.70 -7.22 6.76
N ALA A 248 -5.53 -7.22 5.71
CA ALA A 248 -6.06 -5.99 5.14
C ALA A 248 -6.92 -5.20 6.14
N LEU A 249 -7.67 -5.89 7.00
CA LEU A 249 -8.44 -5.26 8.07
C LEU A 249 -7.53 -4.56 9.09
N ALA A 250 -6.45 -5.23 9.51
CA ALA A 250 -5.52 -4.64 10.47
C ALA A 250 -4.83 -3.39 9.90
N LEU A 251 -4.46 -3.40 8.61
CA LEU A 251 -3.93 -2.22 7.93
C LEU A 251 -4.96 -1.08 7.86
N ASP A 252 -6.23 -1.38 7.53
CA ASP A 252 -7.30 -0.38 7.50
C ASP A 252 -7.53 0.25 8.89
N VAL A 253 -7.61 -0.59 9.94
CA VAL A 253 -7.81 -0.12 11.32
C VAL A 253 -6.62 0.73 11.77
N TYR A 254 -5.40 0.32 11.48
CA TYR A 254 -4.19 1.07 11.80
C TYR A 254 -4.18 2.45 11.12
N ALA A 255 -4.40 2.50 9.80
CA ALA A 255 -4.43 3.74 9.05
C ALA A 255 -5.54 4.69 9.54
N TRP A 256 -6.71 4.14 9.86
CA TRP A 256 -7.82 4.89 10.43
C TRP A 256 -7.48 5.46 11.82
N LEU A 257 -6.85 4.68 12.69
CA LEU A 257 -6.40 5.15 14.01
C LEU A 257 -5.35 6.24 13.85
N ALA A 258 -4.33 6.05 13.03
CA ALA A 258 -3.32 7.05 12.74
C ALA A 258 -3.92 8.38 12.27
N HIS A 259 -4.90 8.31 11.33
CA HIS A 259 -5.61 9.48 10.86
C HIS A 259 -6.49 10.15 11.92
N ARG A 260 -7.05 9.37 12.86
CA ARG A 260 -8.04 9.86 13.82
C ARG A 260 -7.42 10.37 15.12
N LEU A 261 -6.45 9.64 15.68
CA LEU A 261 -5.97 9.88 17.04
C LEU A 261 -5.32 11.27 17.20
N HIS A 262 -4.55 11.73 16.24
CA HIS A 262 -3.92 13.06 16.30
C HIS A 262 -4.91 14.24 16.20
N ARG A 263 -6.18 13.96 15.87
CA ARG A 263 -7.25 14.98 15.76
C ARG A 263 -8.16 15.01 16.99
N ILE A 264 -7.93 14.12 17.95
CA ILE A 264 -8.72 14.09 19.19
C ILE A 264 -8.04 15.01 20.17
N GLU A 265 -8.68 16.13 20.45
CA GLU A 265 -8.27 17.08 21.45
C GLU A 265 -9.04 16.85 22.76
N GLY A 266 -8.35 16.91 23.89
CA GLY A 266 -8.96 16.79 25.22
C GLY A 266 -9.27 15.35 25.65
N ARG A 267 -10.50 15.12 26.13
CA ARG A 267 -10.92 13.79 26.64
C ARG A 267 -11.09 12.79 25.54
N GLY A 268 -10.78 11.52 25.81
CA GLY A 268 -10.98 10.42 24.86
C GLY A 268 -12.42 10.32 24.32
N VAL A 269 -12.56 9.79 23.11
CA VAL A 269 -13.84 9.61 22.43
C VAL A 269 -14.30 8.16 22.58
N THR A 270 -15.49 7.96 23.09
CA THR A 270 -16.12 6.62 23.14
C THR A 270 -16.65 6.24 21.76
N LEU A 271 -16.31 5.04 21.30
CA LEU A 271 -16.79 4.47 20.05
C LEU A 271 -17.77 3.33 20.35
N HIS A 272 -18.91 3.35 19.69
CA HIS A 272 -19.86 2.23 19.76
C HIS A 272 -19.47 1.14 18.77
N TRP A 273 -19.61 -0.11 19.17
CA TRP A 273 -19.36 -1.28 18.32
C TRP A 273 -20.13 -1.23 16.99
N LYS A 274 -21.36 -0.75 17.02
CA LYS A 274 -22.18 -0.54 15.82
C LYS A 274 -21.47 0.35 14.79
N SER A 275 -20.88 1.47 15.23
CA SER A 275 -20.14 2.38 14.34
C SER A 275 -18.86 1.75 13.79
N LEU A 276 -18.14 0.97 14.62
CA LEU A 276 -16.96 0.23 14.17
C LEU A 276 -17.33 -0.85 13.15
N ARG A 277 -18.45 -1.51 13.35
CA ARG A 277 -18.97 -2.49 12.41
C ARG A 277 -19.38 -1.86 11.09
N GLU A 278 -20.10 -0.75 11.10
CA GLU A 278 -20.42 0.03 9.90
C GLU A 278 -19.16 0.47 9.16
N GLN A 279 -18.11 0.83 9.90
CA GLN A 279 -16.82 1.23 9.34
C GLN A 279 -16.05 0.07 8.72
N PHE A 280 -15.95 -1.06 9.40
CA PHE A 280 -15.00 -2.11 9.08
C PHE A 280 -15.61 -3.46 8.69
N ALA A 281 -16.89 -3.70 8.95
CA ALA A 281 -17.52 -5.00 8.76
C ALA A 281 -18.65 -5.01 7.73
N GLN A 282 -18.69 -4.02 6.81
CA GLN A 282 -19.71 -3.95 5.76
C GLN A 282 -19.72 -5.19 4.83
N GLU A 283 -18.56 -5.83 4.67
CA GLU A 283 -18.39 -7.04 3.86
C GLU A 283 -18.66 -8.34 4.66
N TYR A 284 -18.89 -8.23 5.96
CA TYR A 284 -19.10 -9.39 6.82
C TYR A 284 -20.54 -9.91 6.68
N LYS A 285 -20.66 -11.16 6.24
CA LYS A 285 -21.92 -11.87 6.03
C LYS A 285 -22.13 -12.97 7.09
N GLY A 286 -21.79 -12.70 8.35
CA GLY A 286 -21.96 -13.64 9.46
C GLY A 286 -23.42 -14.02 9.71
N LYS A 287 -23.66 -15.16 10.39
CA LYS A 287 -24.99 -15.67 10.68
C LYS A 287 -25.78 -14.80 11.67
N ASP A 288 -25.10 -14.07 12.53
CA ASP A 288 -25.73 -13.17 13.51
C ASP A 288 -24.90 -11.88 13.60
N PRO A 289 -25.25 -10.90 12.76
CA PRO A 289 -24.50 -9.66 12.70
C PRO A 289 -24.59 -8.81 13.95
N ASP A 290 -25.44 -9.08 14.92
CA ASP A 290 -25.60 -8.32 16.14
C ASP A 290 -24.99 -9.01 17.39
N LYS A 291 -24.45 -10.22 17.23
CA LYS A 291 -23.82 -11.00 18.29
C LYS A 291 -22.30 -11.18 18.17
N ASP A 292 -21.72 -10.87 16.99
CA ASP A 292 -20.27 -11.02 16.74
C ASP A 292 -19.50 -9.71 16.90
#